data_ff93bf8916331496624a005f7f74b47a
#
_entry.id   ff93bf8916331496624a005f7f74b47a
#
_cell.length_a   1.000
_cell.length_b   1.000
_cell.length_c   1.000
_cell.angle_alpha   90.00
_cell.angle_beta   90.00
_cell.angle_gamma   90.00
#
_symmetry.space_group_name_H-M   'P 1'
#
loop_
_entity.id
_entity.type
_entity.pdbx_description
1 polymer ?
#
loop_
_entity_poly.entity_id
_entity_poly.type
_entity_poly.pdbx_seq_one_letter_code
_entity_poly.pdbx_strand_id
1 'polypeptide(L)'
;MGASDHTLTSIEICAGAGGQAIGLHQAGFSHLALVEIDQHAVATLRRNVAARDGWEFERKFCDIIHKDVNEFKPLVELENPAEYLGRQLRRGELGLLAGGVPCPPFSHAGKQLGKDDERDLFPRMLDLVDELYPQAVMIENVRGIMDDKFEDYRDWVKARLQGGKATDPVTGVEEELKGAGYTVCGWNVIEASDFGVPQLRPRAILVAIREDILGTSKFDWPQPREEVVTVAEKLGPSMEARYQPYIAQGGVAGQRAQEKLDRWKGKSGAIAPTLVGGSKKHGGADLGPSRAKAAWRELGVNALGVANSPKDVERKDSSDRDLFREEGPMLTVSQAALIQGFPPEWDFEGVEGREKPLPGKTAQYRQVGNAFPPPVARVVGEAIAQVLRAAARPAPDRLDGAR
;
A
#
# COMPACT_ATOMS: atom_id res chain seq x y z
N MET A 1 13.18 -35.37 1.72
CA MET A 1 12.89 -33.96 1.74
C MET A 1 12.77 -33.55 0.28
N GLY A 2 11.51 -33.45 -0.17
CA GLY A 2 11.20 -33.23 -1.56
C GLY A 2 11.36 -31.78 -1.95
N ALA A 3 11.45 -31.55 -3.26
CA ALA A 3 11.49 -30.31 -4.03
C ALA A 3 11.46 -29.02 -3.20
N SER A 4 12.52 -28.24 -3.28
CA SER A 4 12.59 -26.88 -2.73
C SER A 4 11.42 -26.08 -3.32
N ASP A 5 10.41 -25.85 -2.49
CA ASP A 5 9.40 -24.86 -2.76
C ASP A 5 10.15 -23.52 -2.88
N HIS A 6 10.26 -23.00 -4.11
CA HIS A 6 10.99 -21.76 -4.36
C HIS A 6 10.22 -20.62 -3.71
N THR A 7 10.64 -20.24 -2.50
CA THR A 7 10.07 -19.12 -1.77
C THR A 7 10.28 -17.85 -2.58
N LEU A 8 9.20 -17.21 -3.01
CA LEU A 8 9.26 -15.91 -3.68
C LEU A 8 9.61 -14.85 -2.64
N THR A 9 10.77 -14.22 -2.81
CA THR A 9 11.23 -13.17 -1.89
C THR A 9 10.98 -11.78 -2.42
N SER A 10 10.78 -10.81 -1.53
CA SER A 10 10.60 -9.41 -1.89
C SER A 10 11.35 -8.45 -0.96
N ILE A 11 11.68 -7.29 -1.51
CA ILE A 11 12.09 -6.09 -0.77
C ILE A 11 11.09 -5.00 -1.12
N GLU A 12 10.60 -4.28 -0.11
CA GLU A 12 9.70 -3.16 -0.28
C GLU A 12 10.33 -1.88 0.24
N ILE A 13 10.38 -0.84 -0.59
CA ILE A 13 10.79 0.52 -0.21
C ILE A 13 9.57 1.42 -0.07
N CYS A 14 9.67 2.45 0.77
CA CYS A 14 8.54 3.32 1.12
C CYS A 14 7.34 2.50 1.62
N ALA A 15 7.61 1.51 2.46
CA ALA A 15 6.64 0.48 2.87
C ALA A 15 5.43 1.04 3.64
N GLY A 16 5.50 2.29 4.11
CA GLY A 16 4.44 2.90 4.91
C GLY A 16 4.09 2.04 6.11
N ALA A 17 2.80 1.96 6.41
CA ALA A 17 2.30 1.10 7.49
C ALA A 17 1.99 -0.34 7.04
N GLY A 18 2.51 -0.78 5.89
CA GLY A 18 2.43 -2.16 5.43
C GLY A 18 1.24 -2.47 4.52
N GLY A 19 0.58 -1.48 3.92
CA GLY A 19 -0.55 -1.76 3.03
C GLY A 19 -0.16 -2.64 1.84
N GLN A 20 0.94 -2.33 1.17
CA GLN A 20 1.49 -3.12 0.09
C GLN A 20 2.07 -4.44 0.61
N ALA A 21 2.81 -4.41 1.72
CA ALA A 21 3.42 -5.59 2.33
C ALA A 21 2.37 -6.67 2.66
N ILE A 22 1.23 -6.28 3.24
CA ILE A 22 0.12 -7.21 3.51
C ILE A 22 -0.35 -7.90 2.22
N GLY A 23 -0.56 -7.12 1.15
CA GLY A 23 -1.03 -7.66 -0.12
C GLY A 23 -0.02 -8.60 -0.76
N LEU A 24 1.25 -8.24 -0.79
CA LEU A 24 2.33 -9.07 -1.34
C LEU A 24 2.55 -10.35 -0.50
N HIS A 25 2.48 -10.24 0.84
CA HIS A 25 2.51 -11.42 1.71
C HIS A 25 1.36 -12.38 1.38
N GLN A 26 0.12 -11.88 1.22
CA GLN A 26 -1.04 -12.68 0.82
C GLN A 26 -0.90 -13.27 -0.59
N ALA A 27 -0.12 -12.67 -1.48
CA ALA A 27 0.21 -13.19 -2.80
C ALA A 27 1.30 -14.29 -2.76
N GLY A 28 1.86 -14.55 -1.58
CA GLY A 28 2.86 -15.59 -1.35
C GLY A 28 4.31 -15.13 -1.50
N PHE A 29 4.56 -13.81 -1.34
CA PHE A 29 5.92 -13.29 -1.18
C PHE A 29 6.32 -13.28 0.30
N SER A 30 7.56 -13.64 0.56
CA SER A 30 8.23 -13.52 1.85
C SER A 30 9.15 -12.30 1.82
N HIS A 31 8.90 -11.34 2.71
CA HIS A 31 9.66 -10.09 2.73
C HIS A 31 11.05 -10.30 3.35
N LEU A 32 12.11 -9.89 2.63
CA LEU A 32 13.47 -9.80 3.16
C LEU A 32 13.71 -8.45 3.82
N ALA A 33 13.14 -7.38 3.31
CA ALA A 33 13.23 -6.07 3.93
C ALA A 33 11.99 -5.21 3.66
N LEU A 34 11.62 -4.41 4.67
CA LEU A 34 10.61 -3.34 4.60
C LEU A 34 11.30 -2.04 5.02
N VAL A 35 11.53 -1.11 4.07
CA VAL A 35 12.27 0.14 4.30
C VAL A 35 11.29 1.30 4.37
N GLU A 36 11.36 2.10 5.44
CA GLU A 36 10.45 3.23 5.68
C GLU A 36 11.16 4.33 6.49
N ILE A 37 10.90 5.59 6.16
CA ILE A 37 11.48 6.75 6.84
C ILE A 37 10.62 7.28 7.98
N ASP A 38 9.30 7.03 7.95
CA ASP A 38 8.39 7.49 9.03
C ASP A 38 8.47 6.55 10.24
N GLN A 39 8.94 7.09 11.37
CA GLN A 39 9.09 6.33 12.62
C GLN A 39 7.81 5.65 13.11
N HIS A 40 6.62 6.26 12.86
CA HIS A 40 5.35 5.69 13.30
C HIS A 40 4.94 4.52 12.40
N ALA A 41 5.18 4.63 11.10
CA ALA A 41 4.94 3.55 10.16
C ALA A 41 5.87 2.35 10.44
N VAL A 42 7.16 2.59 10.69
CA VAL A 42 8.11 1.56 11.12
C VAL A 42 7.65 0.87 12.41
N ALA A 43 7.19 1.64 13.40
CA ALA A 43 6.68 1.07 14.66
C ALA A 43 5.43 0.20 14.42
N THR A 44 4.53 0.63 13.52
CA THR A 44 3.36 -0.14 13.10
C THR A 44 3.77 -1.45 12.44
N LEU A 45 4.71 -1.43 11.50
CA LEU A 45 5.24 -2.64 10.86
C LEU A 45 5.82 -3.62 11.89
N ARG A 46 6.74 -3.13 12.74
CA ARG A 46 7.39 -3.96 13.76
C ARG A 46 6.38 -4.62 14.71
N ARG A 47 5.38 -3.86 15.17
CA ARG A 47 4.33 -4.39 16.04
C ARG A 47 3.54 -5.51 15.37
N ASN A 48 3.05 -5.27 14.16
CA ASN A 48 2.21 -6.24 13.47
C ASN A 48 3.00 -7.49 13.03
N VAL A 49 4.20 -7.32 12.48
CA VAL A 49 5.05 -8.46 12.11
C VAL A 49 5.41 -9.33 13.33
N ALA A 50 5.68 -8.70 14.50
CA ALA A 50 6.02 -9.44 15.71
C ALA A 50 4.84 -10.25 16.29
N ALA A 51 3.60 -9.76 16.13
CA ALA A 51 2.44 -10.28 16.86
C ALA A 51 1.52 -11.19 16.03
N ARG A 52 1.67 -11.21 14.70
CA ARG A 52 0.67 -11.86 13.83
C ARG A 52 1.05 -13.28 13.45
N ASP A 53 0.05 -14.15 13.45
CA ASP A 53 0.15 -15.47 12.87
C ASP A 53 0.26 -15.36 11.34
N GLY A 54 1.01 -16.29 10.73
CA GLY A 54 1.28 -16.30 9.30
C GLY A 54 2.48 -15.44 8.88
N TRP A 55 3.07 -14.65 9.80
CA TRP A 55 4.24 -13.81 9.56
C TRP A 55 5.53 -14.36 10.21
N GLU A 56 5.60 -15.68 10.38
CA GLU A 56 6.73 -16.35 11.04
C GLU A 56 8.04 -16.15 10.27
N PHE A 57 7.97 -16.14 8.93
CA PHE A 57 9.13 -15.89 8.09
C PHE A 57 9.65 -14.47 8.32
N GLU A 58 8.79 -13.46 8.19
CA GLU A 58 9.18 -12.06 8.34
C GLU A 58 9.65 -11.74 9.76
N ARG A 59 9.02 -12.35 10.77
CA ARG A 59 9.43 -12.20 12.17
C ARG A 59 10.87 -12.62 12.40
N LYS A 60 11.33 -13.64 11.69
CA LYS A 60 12.67 -14.19 11.83
C LYS A 60 13.67 -13.63 10.84
N PHE A 61 13.27 -13.41 9.59
CA PHE A 61 14.18 -13.18 8.48
C PHE A 61 13.98 -11.85 7.74
N CYS A 62 13.04 -10.99 8.15
CA CYS A 62 12.82 -9.70 7.53
C CYS A 62 13.44 -8.58 8.35
N ASP A 63 14.20 -7.70 7.70
CA ASP A 63 14.67 -6.46 8.28
C ASP A 63 13.64 -5.34 8.11
N ILE A 64 13.09 -4.82 9.21
CA ILE A 64 12.25 -3.62 9.18
C ILE A 64 13.13 -2.41 9.48
N ILE A 65 13.51 -1.68 8.41
CA ILE A 65 14.57 -0.69 8.42
C ILE A 65 13.98 0.71 8.48
N HIS A 66 14.32 1.45 9.56
CA HIS A 66 14.00 2.88 9.69
C HIS A 66 15.12 3.70 9.06
N LYS A 67 14.99 4.01 7.76
CA LYS A 67 16.03 4.68 6.99
C LYS A 67 15.46 5.43 5.80
N ASP A 68 16.14 6.50 5.36
CA ASP A 68 15.93 7.05 4.03
C ASP A 68 16.39 6.04 2.98
N VAL A 69 15.55 5.78 1.98
CA VAL A 69 15.85 4.83 0.92
C VAL A 69 17.09 5.23 0.10
N ASN A 70 17.43 6.51 0.04
CA ASN A 70 18.65 7.00 -0.60
C ASN A 70 19.93 6.47 0.06
N GLU A 71 19.85 6.13 1.35
CA GLU A 71 20.95 5.57 2.13
C GLU A 71 20.93 4.04 2.23
N PHE A 72 19.87 3.39 1.72
CA PHE A 72 19.68 1.95 1.81
C PHE A 72 20.63 1.20 0.86
N LYS A 73 21.37 0.22 1.39
CA LYS A 73 22.36 -0.61 0.67
C LYS A 73 22.02 -2.10 0.79
N PRO A 74 21.07 -2.61 -0.01
CA PRO A 74 20.50 -3.94 0.18
C PRO A 74 21.48 -5.11 0.08
N LEU A 75 22.56 -4.97 -0.66
CA LEU A 75 23.52 -6.05 -0.86
C LEU A 75 24.55 -6.23 0.29
N VAL A 76 24.58 -5.29 1.24
CA VAL A 76 25.60 -5.29 2.31
C VAL A 76 25.04 -5.13 3.72
N GLU A 77 23.79 -4.65 3.89
CA GLU A 77 23.27 -4.29 5.20
C GLU A 77 22.09 -5.13 5.70
N LEU A 78 21.67 -6.14 4.94
CA LEU A 78 20.58 -7.04 5.34
C LEU A 78 21.13 -8.14 6.26
N GLU A 79 20.79 -8.07 7.57
CA GLU A 79 21.27 -8.98 8.59
C GLU A 79 20.42 -10.26 8.68
N ASN A 80 19.11 -10.13 8.94
CA ASN A 80 18.22 -11.28 9.06
C ASN A 80 18.05 -12.07 7.75
N PRO A 81 17.93 -11.42 6.57
CA PRO A 81 17.97 -12.14 5.29
C PRO A 81 19.27 -12.92 5.05
N ALA A 82 20.42 -12.38 5.49
CA ALA A 82 21.69 -13.06 5.37
C ALA A 82 21.74 -14.36 6.22
N GLU A 83 21.08 -14.39 7.39
CA GLU A 83 20.91 -15.61 8.18
C GLU A 83 20.10 -16.66 7.41
N TYR A 84 18.98 -16.26 6.78
CA TYR A 84 18.14 -17.14 5.98
C TYR A 84 18.88 -17.72 4.78
N LEU A 85 19.61 -16.86 4.03
CA LEU A 85 20.34 -17.23 2.82
C LEU A 85 21.68 -17.94 3.11
N GLY A 86 22.16 -17.92 4.37
CA GLY A 86 23.52 -18.35 4.74
C GLY A 86 24.63 -17.45 4.21
N ARG A 87 24.30 -16.29 3.64
CA ARG A 87 25.20 -15.28 3.07
C ARG A 87 24.44 -14.00 2.72
N GLN A 88 25.14 -12.97 2.35
CA GLN A 88 24.49 -11.75 1.82
C GLN A 88 23.71 -12.03 0.52
N LEU A 89 22.61 -11.28 0.34
CA LEU A 89 21.85 -11.28 -0.91
C LEU A 89 22.75 -10.91 -2.09
N ARG A 90 22.62 -11.59 -3.20
CA ARG A 90 23.36 -11.29 -4.42
C ARG A 90 22.47 -10.67 -5.49
N ARG A 91 23.10 -9.91 -6.37
CA ARG A 91 22.44 -9.36 -7.56
C ARG A 91 21.80 -10.49 -8.38
N GLY A 92 20.53 -10.30 -8.75
CA GLY A 92 19.75 -11.25 -9.56
C GLY A 92 18.94 -12.28 -8.78
N GLU A 93 19.10 -12.37 -7.45
CA GLU A 93 18.42 -13.38 -6.61
C GLU A 93 17.07 -12.95 -6.06
N LEU A 94 16.84 -11.64 -5.93
CA LEU A 94 15.57 -11.13 -5.41
C LEU A 94 14.43 -11.41 -6.38
N GLY A 95 13.30 -11.94 -5.87
CA GLY A 95 12.11 -12.19 -6.66
C GLY A 95 11.42 -10.89 -7.07
N LEU A 96 11.14 -10.00 -6.13
CA LEU A 96 10.38 -8.76 -6.36
C LEU A 96 10.99 -7.57 -5.62
N LEU A 97 11.27 -6.49 -6.33
CA LEU A 97 11.45 -5.16 -5.74
C LEU A 97 10.16 -4.37 -5.92
N ALA A 98 9.56 -3.93 -4.82
CA ALA A 98 8.31 -3.18 -4.82
C ALA A 98 8.44 -1.85 -4.08
N GLY A 99 7.63 -0.86 -4.45
CA GLY A 99 7.61 0.41 -3.72
C GLY A 99 6.49 1.34 -4.14
N GLY A 100 5.89 2.02 -3.16
CA GLY A 100 4.99 3.15 -3.35
C GLY A 100 5.79 4.46 -3.35
N VAL A 101 6.58 4.68 -4.39
CA VAL A 101 7.52 5.80 -4.43
C VAL A 101 6.80 7.14 -4.69
N PRO A 102 7.05 8.19 -3.89
CA PRO A 102 6.50 9.50 -4.19
C PRO A 102 7.03 10.04 -5.52
N CYS A 103 6.14 10.70 -6.26
CA CYS A 103 6.52 11.41 -7.48
C CYS A 103 6.80 12.89 -7.21
N PRO A 104 7.54 13.56 -8.11
CA PRO A 104 7.83 14.98 -7.98
C PRO A 104 6.53 15.78 -7.88
N PRO A 105 6.45 16.78 -6.99
CA PRO A 105 5.32 17.68 -6.95
C PRO A 105 5.42 18.68 -8.12
N PHE A 106 4.89 18.36 -9.27
CA PHE A 106 4.67 19.31 -10.33
C PHE A 106 3.43 20.18 -10.02
N SER A 107 3.49 20.92 -8.90
CA SER A 107 2.49 21.95 -8.64
C SER A 107 2.85 23.19 -9.46
N HIS A 108 1.87 23.72 -10.21
CA HIS A 108 1.97 24.98 -10.95
C HIS A 108 2.34 26.22 -10.11
N ALA A 109 2.58 26.07 -8.81
CA ALA A 109 2.76 27.17 -7.85
C ALA A 109 4.17 27.32 -7.26
N GLY A 110 5.19 26.69 -7.78
CA GLY A 110 6.52 26.90 -7.24
C GLY A 110 7.61 26.28 -8.09
N LYS A 111 8.59 27.11 -8.41
CA LYS A 111 9.93 26.81 -8.95
C LYS A 111 10.09 25.35 -9.40
N GLN A 112 10.20 25.14 -10.69
CA GLN A 112 10.68 23.90 -11.31
C GLN A 112 12.01 23.50 -10.64
N LEU A 113 11.91 22.80 -9.53
CA LEU A 113 13.02 22.12 -8.90
C LEU A 113 13.00 20.72 -9.51
N GLY A 114 13.63 20.57 -10.65
CA GLY A 114 13.92 19.27 -11.24
C GLY A 114 14.62 18.35 -10.23
N LYS A 115 15.77 17.85 -10.56
CA LYS A 115 16.67 16.96 -9.80
C LYS A 115 16.79 17.17 -8.27
N ASP A 116 16.52 18.38 -7.78
CA ASP A 116 16.70 18.77 -6.37
C ASP A 116 15.42 18.63 -5.51
N ASP A 117 14.35 17.98 -6.04
CA ASP A 117 13.23 17.63 -5.18
C ASP A 117 13.53 16.29 -4.48
N GLU A 118 14.03 16.36 -3.25
CA GLU A 118 14.30 15.22 -2.37
C GLU A 118 13.12 14.23 -2.21
N ARG A 119 11.97 14.56 -2.82
CA ARG A 119 10.75 13.76 -2.78
C ARG A 119 10.56 12.87 -4.00
N ASP A 120 11.32 13.06 -5.08
CA ASP A 120 11.30 12.16 -6.23
C ASP A 120 12.18 10.94 -5.97
N LEU A 121 11.57 9.81 -5.70
CA LEU A 121 12.28 8.56 -5.43
C LEU A 121 12.27 7.57 -6.62
N PHE A 122 11.72 7.94 -7.78
CA PHE A 122 11.82 7.09 -8.98
C PHE A 122 13.27 6.84 -9.42
N PRO A 123 14.16 7.87 -9.47
CA PRO A 123 15.56 7.63 -9.80
C PRO A 123 16.19 6.60 -8.84
N ARG A 124 15.97 6.74 -7.53
CA ARG A 124 16.51 5.80 -6.55
C ARG A 124 15.92 4.40 -6.68
N MET A 125 14.62 4.29 -6.97
CA MET A 125 13.99 3.00 -7.27
C MET A 125 14.65 2.30 -8.46
N LEU A 126 14.94 3.05 -9.53
CA LEU A 126 15.61 2.51 -10.72
C LEU A 126 17.07 2.16 -10.46
N ASP A 127 17.78 2.93 -9.62
CA ASP A 127 19.14 2.57 -9.19
C ASP A 127 19.14 1.28 -8.37
N LEU A 128 18.13 1.07 -7.52
CA LEU A 128 17.95 -0.20 -6.80
C LEU A 128 17.60 -1.37 -7.73
N VAL A 129 16.89 -1.11 -8.84
CA VAL A 129 16.68 -2.12 -9.88
C VAL A 129 18.01 -2.52 -10.51
N ASP A 130 18.87 -1.57 -10.84
CA ASP A 130 20.20 -1.84 -11.39
C ASP A 130 21.10 -2.58 -10.39
N GLU A 131 21.06 -2.19 -9.11
CA GLU A 131 21.86 -2.79 -8.03
C GLU A 131 21.42 -4.22 -7.73
N LEU A 132 20.14 -4.44 -7.47
CA LEU A 132 19.55 -5.73 -7.08
C LEU A 132 19.31 -6.66 -8.25
N TYR A 133 18.97 -6.12 -9.41
CA TYR A 133 18.52 -6.86 -10.60
C TYR A 133 17.43 -7.91 -10.27
N PRO A 134 16.31 -7.49 -9.65
CA PRO A 134 15.26 -8.39 -9.20
C PRO A 134 14.58 -9.09 -10.40
N GLN A 135 13.91 -10.21 -10.16
CA GLN A 135 13.17 -10.92 -11.22
C GLN A 135 11.97 -10.11 -11.71
N ALA A 136 11.33 -9.35 -10.82
CA ALA A 136 10.23 -8.43 -11.13
C ALA A 136 10.34 -7.12 -10.36
N VAL A 137 9.71 -6.08 -10.89
CA VAL A 137 9.61 -4.74 -10.32
C VAL A 137 8.14 -4.33 -10.31
N MET A 138 7.66 -3.80 -9.18
CA MET A 138 6.33 -3.21 -9.04
C MET A 138 6.43 -1.82 -8.43
N ILE A 139 6.01 -0.78 -9.17
CA ILE A 139 6.03 0.60 -8.70
C ILE A 139 4.61 1.13 -8.63
N GLU A 140 4.19 1.54 -7.44
CA GLU A 140 2.89 2.18 -7.22
C GLU A 140 3.04 3.70 -7.14
N ASN A 141 2.05 4.40 -7.69
CA ASN A 141 1.94 5.85 -7.57
C ASN A 141 0.47 6.30 -7.63
N VAL A 142 0.24 7.57 -7.36
CA VAL A 142 -1.07 8.19 -7.58
C VAL A 142 -1.38 8.29 -9.08
N ARG A 143 -2.67 8.24 -9.44
CA ARG A 143 -3.14 8.33 -10.82
C ARG A 143 -2.54 9.51 -11.60
N GLY A 144 -2.29 10.65 -10.91
CA GLY A 144 -1.79 11.87 -11.55
C GLY A 144 -0.48 11.69 -12.33
N ILE A 145 0.31 10.65 -12.06
CA ILE A 145 1.51 10.32 -12.85
C ILE A 145 1.17 9.98 -14.31
N MET A 146 -0.09 9.62 -14.58
CA MET A 146 -0.56 9.29 -15.93
C MET A 146 -1.05 10.50 -16.74
N ASP A 147 -1.08 11.70 -16.14
CA ASP A 147 -1.43 12.92 -16.86
C ASP A 147 -0.40 13.20 -17.97
N ASP A 148 -0.82 13.84 -19.07
CA ASP A 148 0.01 14.11 -20.26
C ASP A 148 1.32 14.84 -19.94
N LYS A 149 1.27 15.76 -18.97
CA LYS A 149 2.46 16.52 -18.52
C LYS A 149 3.62 15.66 -17.97
N PHE A 150 3.36 14.37 -17.68
CA PHE A 150 4.35 13.41 -17.22
C PHE A 150 4.73 12.37 -18.29
N GLU A 151 4.33 12.57 -19.54
CA GLU A 151 4.59 11.61 -20.62
C GLU A 151 6.09 11.35 -20.79
N ASP A 152 6.89 12.42 -20.96
CA ASP A 152 8.35 12.31 -21.10
C ASP A 152 9.00 11.63 -19.88
N TYR A 153 8.48 11.93 -18.67
CA TYR A 153 8.96 11.31 -17.45
C TYR A 153 8.65 9.80 -17.41
N ARG A 154 7.44 9.42 -17.80
CA ARG A 154 7.08 7.98 -17.90
C ARG A 154 7.91 7.26 -18.95
N ASP A 155 8.18 7.90 -20.07
CA ASP A 155 8.98 7.32 -21.14
C ASP A 155 10.44 7.14 -20.72
N TRP A 156 10.98 8.08 -19.95
CA TRP A 156 12.30 7.94 -19.35
C TRP A 156 12.34 6.76 -18.35
N VAL A 157 11.35 6.62 -17.46
CA VAL A 157 11.28 5.49 -16.52
C VAL A 157 11.22 4.15 -17.29
N LYS A 158 10.39 4.06 -18.33
CA LYS A 158 10.30 2.86 -19.16
C LYS A 158 11.63 2.57 -19.86
N ALA A 159 12.27 3.59 -20.44
CA ALA A 159 13.53 3.44 -21.15
C ALA A 159 14.68 3.01 -20.21
N ARG A 160 14.72 3.46 -18.96
CA ARG A 160 15.63 2.94 -17.92
C ARG A 160 15.46 1.44 -17.69
N LEU A 161 14.24 0.92 -17.79
CA LEU A 161 13.96 -0.52 -17.60
C LEU A 161 14.18 -1.34 -18.87
N GLN A 162 13.63 -0.94 -20.00
CA GLN A 162 13.57 -1.76 -21.21
C GLN A 162 14.46 -1.28 -22.36
N GLY A 163 15.10 -0.12 -22.21
CA GLY A 163 15.87 0.51 -23.28
C GLY A 163 15.03 1.41 -24.18
N GLY A 164 15.71 2.15 -25.04
CA GLY A 164 15.12 3.07 -26.02
C GLY A 164 15.46 4.52 -25.80
N LYS A 165 14.92 5.38 -26.65
CA LYS A 165 15.12 6.82 -26.60
C LYS A 165 14.19 7.46 -25.58
N ALA A 166 14.73 8.34 -24.77
CA ALA A 166 13.97 9.16 -23.84
C ALA A 166 14.68 10.46 -23.52
N THR A 167 13.93 11.46 -23.11
CA THR A 167 14.45 12.72 -22.60
C THR A 167 14.73 12.57 -21.11
N ASP A 168 15.98 12.79 -20.70
CA ASP A 168 16.34 12.84 -19.28
C ASP A 168 15.56 13.98 -18.61
N PRO A 169 14.73 13.70 -17.59
CA PRO A 169 13.84 14.71 -16.99
C PRO A 169 14.58 15.82 -16.25
N VAL A 170 15.88 15.64 -16.05
CA VAL A 170 16.76 16.54 -15.33
C VAL A 170 17.51 17.46 -16.26
N THR A 171 18.17 16.88 -17.28
CA THR A 171 19.03 17.63 -18.22
C THR A 171 18.23 18.16 -19.39
N GLY A 172 17.03 17.60 -19.68
CA GLY A 172 16.24 17.89 -20.87
C GLY A 172 16.89 17.40 -22.18
N VAL A 173 17.89 16.52 -22.07
CA VAL A 173 18.59 15.96 -23.23
C VAL A 173 17.99 14.62 -23.62
N GLU A 174 17.70 14.45 -24.91
CA GLU A 174 17.31 13.14 -25.46
C GLU A 174 18.56 12.24 -25.52
N GLU A 175 18.42 11.04 -24.99
CA GLU A 175 19.47 10.03 -24.97
C GLU A 175 18.95 8.64 -25.34
N GLU A 176 19.83 7.78 -25.85
CA GLU A 176 19.56 6.36 -26.09
C GLU A 176 19.98 5.56 -24.87
N LEU A 177 19.01 5.02 -24.14
CA LEU A 177 19.23 4.20 -22.94
C LEU A 177 19.28 2.72 -23.31
N LYS A 178 20.28 2.01 -22.79
CA LYS A 178 20.42 0.56 -23.00
C LYS A 178 19.31 -0.24 -22.31
N GLY A 179 18.74 0.31 -21.23
CA GLY A 179 17.80 -0.39 -20.37
C GLY A 179 18.49 -1.41 -19.44
N ALA A 180 17.76 -1.78 -18.39
CA ALA A 180 18.24 -2.74 -17.39
C ALA A 180 17.92 -4.21 -17.75
N GLY A 181 17.31 -4.50 -18.90
CA GLY A 181 16.97 -5.86 -19.35
C GLY A 181 15.62 -6.34 -18.84
N TYR A 182 14.65 -5.45 -18.77
CA TYR A 182 13.27 -5.76 -18.39
C TYR A 182 12.31 -5.52 -19.54
N THR A 183 11.25 -6.32 -19.58
CA THR A 183 10.04 -5.99 -20.34
C THR A 183 9.07 -5.25 -19.42
N VAL A 184 8.67 -4.03 -19.79
CA VAL A 184 7.60 -3.31 -19.11
C VAL A 184 6.27 -3.92 -19.53
N CYS A 185 5.65 -4.68 -18.63
CA CYS A 185 4.38 -5.38 -18.85
C CYS A 185 3.18 -4.43 -18.86
N GLY A 186 3.38 -3.20 -18.44
CA GLY A 186 2.42 -2.12 -18.50
C GLY A 186 2.59 -1.14 -17.34
N TRP A 187 1.95 0.03 -17.51
CA TRP A 187 1.77 1.04 -16.47
C TRP A 187 0.31 1.46 -16.48
N ASN A 188 -0.51 0.76 -15.67
CA ASN A 188 -1.96 0.83 -15.74
C ASN A 188 -2.55 1.52 -14.52
N VAL A 189 -3.67 2.24 -14.73
CA VAL A 189 -4.48 2.74 -13.62
C VAL A 189 -5.44 1.65 -13.19
N ILE A 190 -5.36 1.26 -11.92
CA ILE A 190 -6.25 0.30 -11.28
C ILE A 190 -7.13 1.05 -10.29
N GLU A 191 -8.45 0.85 -10.40
CA GLU A 191 -9.42 1.37 -9.43
C GLU A 191 -9.59 0.36 -8.28
N ALA A 192 -9.33 0.79 -7.05
CA ALA A 192 -9.35 -0.09 -5.89
C ALA A 192 -10.72 -0.71 -5.63
N SER A 193 -11.80 -0.03 -5.97
CA SER A 193 -13.17 -0.55 -5.83
C SER A 193 -13.42 -1.82 -6.64
N ASP A 194 -12.73 -1.97 -7.78
CA ASP A 194 -12.83 -3.14 -8.64
C ASP A 194 -12.25 -4.41 -7.98
N PHE A 195 -11.52 -4.24 -6.88
CA PHE A 195 -10.85 -5.32 -6.16
C PHE A 195 -11.32 -5.48 -4.71
N GLY A 196 -12.54 -5.01 -4.41
CA GLY A 196 -13.20 -5.22 -3.12
C GLY A 196 -12.80 -4.22 -2.03
N VAL A 197 -12.25 -3.09 -2.42
CA VAL A 197 -12.00 -1.93 -1.55
C VAL A 197 -13.19 -0.98 -1.66
N PRO A 198 -13.94 -0.68 -0.57
CA PRO A 198 -15.16 0.11 -0.65
C PRO A 198 -14.88 1.62 -0.80
N GLN A 199 -13.91 1.98 -1.66
CA GLN A 199 -13.60 3.38 -1.96
C GLN A 199 -13.08 3.55 -3.39
N LEU A 200 -13.40 4.69 -3.98
CA LEU A 200 -12.81 5.15 -5.24
C LEU A 200 -11.37 5.61 -4.97
N ARG A 201 -10.40 4.77 -5.33
CA ARG A 201 -8.96 5.04 -5.10
C ARG A 201 -8.13 4.56 -6.28
N PRO A 202 -8.10 5.30 -7.39
CA PRO A 202 -7.29 4.93 -8.54
C PRO A 202 -5.80 5.04 -8.21
N ARG A 203 -5.03 4.01 -8.64
CA ARG A 203 -3.59 3.93 -8.50
C ARG A 203 -2.95 3.54 -9.81
N ALA A 204 -1.89 4.24 -10.18
CA ALA A 204 -1.07 3.88 -11.31
C ALA A 204 -0.02 2.87 -10.87
N ILE A 205 0.01 1.70 -11.49
CA ILE A 205 0.92 0.62 -11.15
C ILE A 205 1.73 0.25 -12.39
N LEU A 206 3.06 0.35 -12.27
CA LEU A 206 4.00 -0.17 -13.25
C LEU A 206 4.43 -1.56 -12.81
N VAL A 207 4.39 -2.51 -13.75
CA VAL A 207 4.98 -3.84 -13.59
C VAL A 207 6.00 -4.05 -14.70
N ALA A 208 7.22 -4.43 -14.31
CA ALA A 208 8.26 -4.84 -15.24
C ALA A 208 8.83 -6.20 -14.78
N ILE A 209 9.09 -7.08 -15.73
CA ILE A 209 9.62 -8.41 -15.46
C ILE A 209 10.89 -8.58 -16.30
N ARG A 210 11.93 -9.13 -15.69
CA ARG A 210 13.19 -9.38 -16.32
C ARG A 210 13.01 -10.29 -17.54
N GLU A 211 13.66 -9.99 -18.66
CA GLU A 211 13.41 -10.64 -19.95
C GLU A 211 13.68 -12.16 -19.91
N ASP A 212 14.73 -12.59 -19.20
CA ASP A 212 15.06 -14.01 -19.04
C ASP A 212 14.04 -14.78 -18.16
N ILE A 213 13.34 -14.08 -17.28
CA ILE A 213 12.27 -14.62 -16.43
C ILE A 213 10.95 -14.67 -17.20
N LEU A 214 10.60 -13.59 -17.89
CA LEU A 214 9.37 -13.54 -18.68
C LEU A 214 9.43 -14.55 -19.85
N GLY A 215 10.56 -14.63 -20.55
CA GLY A 215 10.76 -15.53 -21.68
C GLY A 215 9.66 -15.39 -22.74
N THR A 216 8.95 -16.48 -23.02
CA THR A 216 7.78 -16.50 -23.92
C THR A 216 6.45 -16.36 -23.18
N SER A 217 6.46 -16.22 -21.86
CA SER A 217 5.26 -16.06 -21.04
C SER A 217 4.69 -14.66 -21.20
N LYS A 218 3.42 -14.49 -20.81
CA LYS A 218 2.74 -13.21 -20.81
C LYS A 218 2.37 -12.86 -19.37
N PHE A 219 2.49 -11.58 -19.02
CA PHE A 219 1.92 -11.06 -17.79
C PHE A 219 0.47 -10.65 -18.04
N ASP A 220 -0.46 -11.26 -17.33
CA ASP A 220 -1.87 -10.94 -17.42
C ASP A 220 -2.28 -10.05 -16.25
N TRP A 221 -2.78 -8.85 -16.56
CA TRP A 221 -3.30 -7.93 -15.56
C TRP A 221 -4.54 -8.51 -14.87
N PRO A 222 -4.67 -8.32 -13.53
CA PRO A 222 -5.85 -8.78 -12.82
C PRO A 222 -7.13 -8.15 -13.38
N GLN A 223 -8.20 -8.94 -13.42
CA GLN A 223 -9.50 -8.50 -13.92
C GLN A 223 -10.37 -7.99 -12.76
N PRO A 224 -11.16 -6.93 -13.00
CA PRO A 224 -12.13 -6.42 -12.03
C PRO A 224 -13.08 -7.51 -11.54
N ARG A 225 -13.58 -7.38 -10.32
CA ARG A 225 -14.68 -8.19 -9.79
C ARG A 225 -16.01 -7.74 -10.38
N GLU A 226 -16.96 -8.66 -10.48
CA GLU A 226 -18.33 -8.34 -10.91
C GLU A 226 -19.09 -7.55 -9.83
N GLU A 227 -18.82 -7.81 -8.55
CA GLU A 227 -19.51 -7.19 -7.43
C GLU A 227 -18.64 -6.16 -6.72
N VAL A 228 -19.26 -5.05 -6.41
CA VAL A 228 -18.66 -3.93 -5.68
C VAL A 228 -18.98 -4.06 -4.19
N VAL A 229 -17.97 -3.91 -3.34
CA VAL A 229 -18.15 -3.86 -1.88
C VAL A 229 -18.55 -2.44 -1.45
N THR A 230 -19.64 -2.33 -0.69
CA THR A 230 -20.13 -1.04 -0.17
C THR A 230 -19.54 -0.70 1.19
N VAL A 231 -19.67 0.58 1.59
CA VAL A 231 -19.32 1.05 2.95
C VAL A 231 -20.15 0.31 4.00
N ALA A 232 -21.45 0.08 3.76
CA ALA A 232 -22.33 -0.64 4.67
C ALA A 232 -21.87 -2.07 4.91
N GLU A 233 -21.52 -2.79 3.85
CA GLU A 233 -21.03 -4.18 3.97
C GLU A 233 -19.71 -4.24 4.73
N LYS A 234 -18.79 -3.34 4.44
CA LYS A 234 -17.46 -3.35 5.05
C LYS A 234 -17.47 -2.90 6.51
N LEU A 235 -18.22 -1.85 6.84
CA LEU A 235 -18.23 -1.25 8.17
C LEU A 235 -19.38 -1.72 9.06
N GLY A 236 -20.38 -2.42 8.51
CA GLY A 236 -21.59 -2.85 9.24
C GLY A 236 -21.27 -3.46 10.61
N PRO A 237 -20.49 -4.55 10.69
CA PRO A 237 -20.18 -5.19 11.97
C PRO A 237 -19.49 -4.24 12.97
N SER A 238 -18.54 -3.43 12.52
CA SER A 238 -17.81 -2.49 13.38
C SER A 238 -18.68 -1.31 13.84
N MET A 239 -19.60 -0.87 12.99
CA MET A 239 -20.54 0.20 13.34
C MET A 239 -21.60 -0.29 14.32
N GLU A 240 -22.15 -1.48 14.11
CA GLU A 240 -23.04 -2.14 15.05
C GLU A 240 -22.40 -2.29 16.42
N ALA A 241 -21.17 -2.78 16.48
CA ALA A 241 -20.43 -2.93 17.73
C ALA A 241 -20.27 -1.61 18.50
N ARG A 242 -20.14 -0.46 17.79
CA ARG A 242 -20.05 0.86 18.43
C ARG A 242 -21.39 1.33 18.99
N TYR A 243 -22.53 1.01 18.36
CA TYR A 243 -23.86 1.40 18.83
C TYR A 243 -24.44 0.43 19.87
N GLN A 244 -24.04 -0.84 19.85
CA GLN A 244 -24.59 -1.88 20.70
C GLN A 244 -24.61 -1.56 22.20
N PRO A 245 -23.56 -0.98 22.82
CA PRO A 245 -23.60 -0.63 24.25
C PRO A 245 -24.70 0.36 24.62
N TYR A 246 -25.08 1.25 23.69
CA TYR A 246 -26.16 2.23 23.88
C TYR A 246 -27.53 1.60 23.64
N ILE A 247 -27.65 0.78 22.59
CA ILE A 247 -28.89 0.04 22.28
C ILE A 247 -29.28 -0.86 23.44
N ALA A 248 -28.30 -1.55 24.04
CA ALA A 248 -28.50 -2.46 25.17
C ALA A 248 -29.01 -1.77 26.46
N GLN A 249 -28.83 -0.44 26.59
CA GLN A 249 -29.38 0.31 27.72
C GLN A 249 -30.90 0.41 27.67
N GLY A 250 -31.50 0.23 26.48
CA GLY A 250 -32.95 0.33 26.31
C GLY A 250 -33.52 1.75 26.51
N GLY A 251 -34.82 1.85 26.63
CA GLY A 251 -35.52 3.11 26.83
C GLY A 251 -35.31 4.08 25.66
N VAL A 252 -35.46 5.39 25.91
CA VAL A 252 -35.33 6.46 24.89
C VAL A 252 -33.91 6.52 24.32
N ALA A 253 -32.90 6.30 25.16
CA ALA A 253 -31.50 6.33 24.72
C ALA A 253 -31.18 5.16 23.76
N GLY A 254 -31.64 3.96 24.07
CA GLY A 254 -31.45 2.79 23.22
C GLY A 254 -32.20 2.91 21.89
N GLN A 255 -33.43 3.40 21.91
CA GLN A 255 -34.20 3.69 20.69
C GLN A 255 -33.50 4.70 19.79
N ARG A 256 -32.99 5.81 20.35
CA ARG A 256 -32.23 6.81 19.61
C ARG A 256 -30.96 6.25 18.98
N ALA A 257 -30.24 5.37 19.69
CA ALA A 257 -29.06 4.71 19.18
C ALA A 257 -29.39 3.79 17.99
N GLN A 258 -30.47 3.01 18.10
CA GLN A 258 -30.96 2.15 17.02
C GLN A 258 -31.35 2.98 15.78
N GLU A 259 -32.12 4.06 15.94
CA GLU A 259 -32.51 4.95 14.85
C GLU A 259 -31.30 5.56 14.12
N LYS A 260 -30.26 5.93 14.86
CA LYS A 260 -29.02 6.48 14.27
C LYS A 260 -28.27 5.42 13.47
N LEU A 261 -28.19 4.20 13.98
CA LEU A 261 -27.57 3.07 13.28
C LEU A 261 -28.34 2.74 11.99
N ASP A 262 -29.67 2.64 12.07
CA ASP A 262 -30.52 2.33 10.91
C ASP A 262 -30.47 3.41 9.85
N ARG A 263 -30.41 4.69 10.25
CA ARG A 263 -30.21 5.82 9.36
C ARG A 263 -28.86 5.72 8.64
N TRP A 264 -27.79 5.38 9.37
CA TRP A 264 -26.47 5.19 8.77
C TRP A 264 -26.48 4.03 7.76
N LYS A 265 -27.04 2.87 8.13
CA LYS A 265 -27.18 1.71 7.23
C LYS A 265 -27.93 2.05 5.94
N GLY A 266 -29.00 2.82 6.04
CA GLY A 266 -29.80 3.24 4.89
C GLY A 266 -29.07 4.19 3.93
N LYS A 267 -27.98 4.85 4.37
CA LYS A 267 -27.18 5.76 3.55
C LYS A 267 -25.89 5.16 3.00
N SER A 268 -25.32 4.20 3.69
CA SER A 268 -23.95 3.71 3.44
C SER A 268 -23.84 2.62 2.37
N GLY A 269 -24.89 2.43 1.55
CA GLY A 269 -24.97 1.42 0.49
C GLY A 269 -24.19 1.74 -0.79
N ALA A 270 -23.19 2.62 -0.76
CA ALA A 270 -22.38 2.99 -1.91
C ALA A 270 -20.88 2.97 -1.57
N ILE A 271 -20.04 3.26 -2.58
CA ILE A 271 -18.58 3.33 -2.46
C ILE A 271 -18.17 4.69 -1.88
N ALA A 272 -17.18 4.68 -1.00
CA ALA A 272 -16.62 5.90 -0.42
C ALA A 272 -15.74 6.68 -1.40
N PRO A 273 -15.61 8.01 -1.24
CA PRO A 273 -14.55 8.77 -1.91
C PRO A 273 -13.18 8.40 -1.34
N THR A 274 -12.10 8.74 -2.08
CA THR A 274 -10.72 8.48 -1.66
C THR A 274 -10.42 9.02 -0.26
N LEU A 275 -9.95 8.16 0.64
CA LEU A 275 -9.32 8.57 1.90
C LEU A 275 -7.96 9.22 1.60
N VAL A 276 -7.72 10.38 2.21
CA VAL A 276 -6.46 11.10 2.09
C VAL A 276 -5.78 11.20 3.46
N GLY A 277 -4.44 11.16 3.50
CA GLY A 277 -3.67 11.09 4.74
C GLY A 277 -3.69 12.34 5.64
N GLY A 278 -4.55 13.31 5.35
CA GLY A 278 -4.63 14.58 6.07
C GLY A 278 -3.45 15.51 5.75
N SER A 279 -3.65 16.81 5.89
CA SER A 279 -2.59 17.81 5.65
C SER A 279 -1.91 18.20 6.96
N LYS A 280 -0.58 18.18 6.99
CA LYS A 280 0.20 18.80 8.10
C LYS A 280 -0.12 20.30 8.27
N LYS A 281 -0.55 20.97 7.20
CA LYS A 281 -0.85 22.42 7.18
C LYS A 281 -2.25 22.77 7.67
N HIS A 282 -3.20 21.86 7.68
CA HIS A 282 -4.62 22.13 8.01
C HIS A 282 -5.09 21.43 9.29
N GLY A 283 -4.18 21.03 10.16
CA GLY A 283 -4.40 20.83 11.59
C GLY A 283 -5.21 19.61 12.02
N GLY A 284 -5.38 18.56 11.23
CA GLY A 284 -6.08 17.41 11.76
C GLY A 284 -6.30 16.24 10.79
N ALA A 285 -6.72 15.10 11.36
CA ALA A 285 -7.22 13.98 10.60
C ALA A 285 -8.66 14.26 10.19
N ASP A 286 -8.89 14.55 8.92
CA ASP A 286 -10.21 14.64 8.31
C ASP A 286 -10.29 13.78 7.04
N LEU A 287 -11.50 13.47 6.57
CA LEU A 287 -11.70 12.55 5.44
C LEU A 287 -11.53 13.22 4.07
N GLY A 288 -10.89 14.38 3.99
CA GLY A 288 -10.50 14.99 2.74
C GLY A 288 -11.05 16.39 2.49
N PRO A 289 -10.90 16.91 1.25
CA PRO A 289 -11.36 18.25 0.87
C PRO A 289 -12.89 18.35 0.87
N SER A 290 -13.43 19.56 0.73
CA SER A 290 -14.87 19.85 0.83
C SER A 290 -15.75 18.94 -0.04
N ARG A 291 -15.32 18.62 -1.26
CA ARG A 291 -16.06 17.71 -2.15
C ARG A 291 -16.11 16.27 -1.59
N ALA A 292 -15.01 15.77 -1.06
CA ALA A 292 -14.98 14.46 -0.42
C ALA A 292 -15.84 14.45 0.86
N LYS A 293 -15.77 15.51 1.68
CA LYS A 293 -16.64 15.66 2.88
C LYS A 293 -18.12 15.65 2.54
N ALA A 294 -18.52 16.27 1.42
CA ALA A 294 -19.89 16.22 0.95
C ALA A 294 -20.30 14.78 0.56
N ALA A 295 -19.48 14.06 -0.18
CA ALA A 295 -19.76 12.67 -0.54
C ALA A 295 -19.81 11.73 0.69
N TRP A 296 -18.96 11.94 1.69
CA TRP A 296 -19.05 11.20 2.96
C TRP A 296 -20.35 11.48 3.72
N ARG A 297 -20.84 12.72 3.68
CA ARG A 297 -22.15 13.10 4.30
C ARG A 297 -23.31 12.36 3.64
N GLU A 298 -23.28 12.18 2.32
CA GLU A 298 -24.30 11.38 1.61
C GLU A 298 -24.27 9.91 2.07
N LEU A 299 -23.10 9.40 2.44
CA LEU A 299 -22.93 8.06 3.05
C LEU A 299 -23.28 8.03 4.55
N GLY A 300 -23.82 9.12 5.10
CA GLY A 300 -24.17 9.20 6.51
C GLY A 300 -22.98 9.26 7.47
N VAL A 301 -21.81 9.74 7.02
CA VAL A 301 -20.59 9.85 7.81
C VAL A 301 -20.20 11.30 8.00
N ASN A 302 -19.92 11.71 9.24
CA ASN A 302 -19.33 13.02 9.53
C ASN A 302 -17.84 13.00 9.23
N ALA A 303 -17.44 13.73 8.20
CA ALA A 303 -16.08 13.74 7.65
C ALA A 303 -15.19 14.88 8.20
N LEU A 304 -15.65 15.62 9.20
CA LEU A 304 -14.91 16.77 9.78
C LEU A 304 -13.74 16.34 10.66
N GLY A 305 -13.63 15.06 10.96
CA GLY A 305 -12.56 14.49 11.76
C GLY A 305 -12.63 12.98 11.82
N VAL A 306 -11.70 12.40 12.57
CA VAL A 306 -11.66 10.98 12.92
C VAL A 306 -11.99 10.84 14.39
N ALA A 307 -12.85 9.89 14.73
CA ALA A 307 -13.28 9.61 16.11
C ALA A 307 -12.10 9.15 16.97
N ASN A 308 -12.17 9.41 18.27
CA ASN A 308 -11.27 8.83 19.24
C ASN A 308 -11.50 7.32 19.36
N SER A 309 -10.45 6.56 19.68
CA SER A 309 -10.59 5.14 20.00
C SER A 309 -11.40 4.97 21.29
N PRO A 310 -12.16 3.87 21.43
CA PRO A 310 -12.78 3.53 22.72
C PRO A 310 -11.78 3.45 23.89
N LYS A 311 -10.50 3.17 23.62
CA LYS A 311 -9.41 3.20 24.62
C LYS A 311 -9.07 4.60 25.10
N ASP A 312 -9.44 5.67 24.35
CA ASP A 312 -9.19 7.07 24.72
C ASP A 312 -10.33 7.66 25.60
N VAL A 313 -11.25 6.83 26.11
CA VAL A 313 -12.48 7.23 26.81
C VAL A 313 -12.23 7.99 28.14
N GLU A 314 -11.02 7.95 28.70
CA GLU A 314 -10.64 8.74 29.87
C GLU A 314 -10.45 10.24 29.56
N ARG A 315 -10.41 10.63 28.28
CA ARG A 315 -10.38 12.03 27.88
C ARG A 315 -11.81 12.57 27.69
N LYS A 316 -12.06 13.79 28.14
CA LYS A 316 -13.35 14.52 28.04
C LYS A 316 -13.97 14.61 26.63
N ASP A 317 -13.28 14.20 25.59
CA ASP A 317 -13.76 14.09 24.21
C ASP A 317 -14.18 12.64 23.95
N SER A 318 -15.29 12.25 24.53
CA SER A 318 -15.80 10.89 24.51
C SER A 318 -16.10 10.38 23.09
N SER A 319 -15.92 9.06 22.89
CA SER A 319 -16.40 8.33 21.73
C SER A 319 -17.89 8.56 21.42
N ASP A 320 -18.69 8.90 22.44
CA ASP A 320 -20.11 9.17 22.35
C ASP A 320 -20.41 10.41 21.51
N ARG A 321 -19.69 11.52 21.75
CA ARG A 321 -19.83 12.74 20.96
C ARG A 321 -19.61 12.46 19.47
N ASP A 322 -18.61 11.67 19.13
CA ASP A 322 -18.23 11.40 17.75
C ASP A 322 -19.13 10.37 17.07
N LEU A 323 -19.82 9.54 17.85
CA LEU A 323 -20.81 8.57 17.37
C LEU A 323 -22.18 9.23 17.09
N PHE A 324 -22.61 10.15 17.94
CA PHE A 324 -23.95 10.76 17.89
C PHE A 324 -24.04 12.13 17.24
N ARG A 325 -23.09 12.45 16.32
CA ARG A 325 -23.15 13.68 15.52
C ARG A 325 -24.44 13.75 14.70
N GLU A 326 -24.88 14.95 14.40
CA GLU A 326 -26.13 15.18 13.64
C GLU A 326 -26.04 14.63 12.23
N GLU A 327 -24.92 14.88 11.54
CA GLU A 327 -24.69 14.43 10.15
C GLU A 327 -24.38 12.94 10.03
N GLY A 328 -24.10 12.26 11.13
CA GLY A 328 -23.72 10.85 11.22
C GLY A 328 -22.48 10.63 12.08
N PRO A 329 -22.07 9.36 12.33
CA PRO A 329 -20.88 9.04 13.10
C PRO A 329 -19.62 9.50 12.39
N MET A 330 -18.59 9.90 13.15
CA MET A 330 -17.22 9.97 12.66
C MET A 330 -16.64 8.55 12.62
N LEU A 331 -15.83 8.26 11.61
CA LEU A 331 -15.10 6.98 11.54
C LEU A 331 -13.96 6.97 12.55
N THR A 332 -13.69 5.82 13.16
CA THR A 332 -12.44 5.58 13.88
C THR A 332 -11.30 5.33 12.90
N VAL A 333 -10.05 5.38 13.38
CA VAL A 333 -8.87 5.00 12.55
C VAL A 333 -9.03 3.57 12.04
N SER A 334 -9.47 2.63 12.88
CA SER A 334 -9.70 1.23 12.49
C SER A 334 -10.78 1.11 11.40
N GLN A 335 -11.87 1.89 11.48
CA GLN A 335 -12.90 1.91 10.44
C GLN A 335 -12.37 2.50 9.12
N ALA A 336 -11.57 3.55 9.18
CA ALA A 336 -10.88 4.08 7.99
C ALA A 336 -9.91 3.04 7.40
N ALA A 337 -9.22 2.28 8.24
CA ALA A 337 -8.34 1.19 7.82
C ALA A 337 -9.12 0.06 7.12
N LEU A 338 -10.30 -0.30 7.63
CA LEU A 338 -11.19 -1.27 6.97
C LEU A 338 -11.62 -0.78 5.57
N ILE A 339 -11.95 0.51 5.42
CA ILE A 339 -12.26 1.12 4.11
C ILE A 339 -11.05 1.05 3.17
N GLN A 340 -9.84 1.19 3.69
CA GLN A 340 -8.60 1.08 2.92
C GLN A 340 -8.24 -0.38 2.54
N GLY A 341 -8.91 -1.36 3.14
CA GLY A 341 -8.69 -2.78 2.89
C GLY A 341 -7.71 -3.45 3.85
N PHE A 342 -7.30 -2.78 4.92
CA PHE A 342 -6.53 -3.44 5.99
C PHE A 342 -7.35 -4.51 6.71
N PRO A 343 -6.71 -5.55 7.21
CA PRO A 343 -7.37 -6.51 8.09
C PRO A 343 -7.75 -5.86 9.43
N PRO A 344 -8.86 -6.29 10.06
CA PRO A 344 -9.41 -5.64 11.26
C PRO A 344 -8.44 -5.54 12.43
N GLU A 345 -7.55 -6.52 12.53
CA GLU A 345 -6.58 -6.65 13.59
C GLU A 345 -5.25 -5.92 13.33
N TRP A 346 -5.09 -5.22 12.21
CA TRP A 346 -3.89 -4.43 11.94
C TRP A 346 -3.85 -3.20 12.84
N ASP A 347 -2.83 -3.14 13.69
CA ASP A 347 -2.71 -2.12 14.74
C ASP A 347 -1.80 -0.97 14.30
N PHE A 348 -2.32 0.26 14.36
CA PHE A 348 -1.60 1.49 13.99
C PHE A 348 -1.02 2.23 15.20
N GLU A 349 -1.15 1.69 16.41
CA GLU A 349 -0.68 2.33 17.63
C GLU A 349 0.85 2.22 17.81
N GLY A 350 1.50 1.29 17.08
CA GLY A 350 2.92 1.03 17.20
C GLY A 350 3.28 0.24 18.48
N VAL A 351 4.56 0.22 18.86
CA VAL A 351 5.06 -0.60 19.97
C VAL A 351 4.88 0.11 21.30
N GLU A 352 4.25 -0.55 22.28
CA GLU A 352 4.21 -0.11 23.68
C GLU A 352 5.61 -0.16 24.34
N GLY A 353 5.91 0.78 25.22
CA GLY A 353 7.06 0.69 26.14
C GLY A 353 8.30 1.48 25.75
N ARG A 354 8.26 2.38 24.76
CA ARG A 354 9.33 3.36 24.54
C ARG A 354 8.96 4.71 25.14
N GLU A 355 9.99 5.48 25.54
CA GLU A 355 9.93 6.81 26.18
C GLU A 355 9.11 7.90 25.45
N LYS A 356 8.54 7.58 24.27
CA LYS A 356 7.69 8.49 23.50
C LYS A 356 6.24 8.03 23.57
N PRO A 357 5.29 8.98 23.72
CA PRO A 357 3.87 8.65 23.70
C PRO A 357 3.50 8.00 22.37
N LEU A 358 2.55 7.05 22.42
CA LEU A 358 1.95 6.43 21.24
C LEU A 358 1.51 7.49 20.22
N PRO A 359 1.58 7.21 18.91
CA PRO A 359 1.15 8.14 17.89
C PRO A 359 -0.32 8.51 18.11
N GLY A 360 -0.62 9.80 18.20
CA GLY A 360 -1.99 10.27 18.26
C GLY A 360 -2.78 9.88 16.99
N LYS A 361 -4.12 9.90 17.06
CA LYS A 361 -5.02 9.50 15.97
C LYS A 361 -4.70 10.15 14.61
N THR A 362 -4.15 11.35 14.58
CA THR A 362 -3.74 12.03 13.33
C THR A 362 -2.58 11.30 12.66
N ALA A 363 -1.58 10.85 13.42
CA ALA A 363 -0.46 10.10 12.88
C ALA A 363 -0.89 8.69 12.45
N GLN A 364 -1.76 8.05 13.21
CA GLN A 364 -2.35 6.75 12.86
C GLN A 364 -3.17 6.86 11.57
N TYR A 365 -4.09 7.84 11.49
CA TYR A 365 -4.92 8.05 10.30
C TYR A 365 -4.10 8.40 9.05
N ARG A 366 -3.01 9.16 9.19
CA ARG A 366 -2.11 9.46 8.07
C ARG A 366 -1.51 8.19 7.47
N GLN A 367 -1.12 7.23 8.28
CA GLN A 367 -0.64 5.94 7.82
C GLN A 367 -1.70 5.22 6.96
N VAL A 368 -2.96 5.22 7.43
CA VAL A 368 -4.08 4.64 6.67
C VAL A 368 -4.31 5.37 5.35
N GLY A 369 -4.43 6.70 5.38
CA GLY A 369 -4.76 7.48 4.19
C GLY A 369 -3.67 7.47 3.11
N ASN A 370 -2.41 7.29 3.49
CA ASN A 370 -1.29 7.19 2.55
C ASN A 370 -1.08 5.77 2.00
N ALA A 371 -1.64 4.75 2.64
CA ALA A 371 -1.37 3.38 2.27
C ALA A 371 -1.89 3.01 0.87
N PHE A 372 -1.13 2.16 0.19
CA PHE A 372 -1.62 1.40 -0.94
C PHE A 372 -2.58 0.30 -0.44
N PRO A 373 -3.76 0.11 -1.06
CA PRO A 373 -4.75 -0.85 -0.58
C PRO A 373 -4.24 -2.30 -0.67
N PRO A 374 -4.23 -3.05 0.45
CA PRO A 374 -3.77 -4.44 0.45
C PRO A 374 -4.45 -5.35 -0.58
N PRO A 375 -5.77 -5.26 -0.85
CA PRO A 375 -6.40 -6.12 -1.87
C PRO A 375 -5.87 -5.86 -3.29
N VAL A 376 -5.53 -4.62 -3.62
CA VAL A 376 -4.95 -4.29 -4.94
C VAL A 376 -3.52 -4.81 -5.04
N ALA A 377 -2.71 -4.58 -4.01
CA ALA A 377 -1.34 -5.12 -3.95
C ALA A 377 -1.33 -6.65 -4.07
N ARG A 378 -2.30 -7.32 -3.45
CA ARG A 378 -2.45 -8.77 -3.52
C ARG A 378 -2.69 -9.26 -4.95
N VAL A 379 -3.69 -8.75 -5.64
CA VAL A 379 -4.04 -9.27 -6.98
C VAL A 379 -2.95 -9.00 -8.01
N VAL A 380 -2.25 -7.86 -7.93
CA VAL A 380 -1.08 -7.59 -8.79
C VAL A 380 0.09 -8.49 -8.39
N GLY A 381 0.34 -8.67 -7.10
CA GLY A 381 1.35 -9.59 -6.58
C GLY A 381 1.10 -11.04 -7.00
N GLU A 382 -0.15 -11.52 -6.95
CA GLU A 382 -0.54 -12.86 -7.43
C GLU A 382 -0.22 -13.05 -8.92
N ALA A 383 -0.51 -12.04 -9.76
CA ALA A 383 -0.18 -12.08 -11.19
C ALA A 383 1.34 -12.12 -11.42
N ILE A 384 2.13 -11.34 -10.68
CA ILE A 384 3.60 -11.40 -10.74
C ILE A 384 4.08 -12.78 -10.27
N ALA A 385 3.60 -13.26 -9.12
CA ALA A 385 3.98 -14.55 -8.55
C ALA A 385 3.72 -15.71 -9.50
N GLN A 386 2.63 -15.66 -10.27
CA GLN A 386 2.31 -16.66 -11.29
C GLN A 386 3.41 -16.76 -12.35
N VAL A 387 3.90 -15.63 -12.87
CA VAL A 387 4.99 -15.61 -13.87
C VAL A 387 6.28 -16.13 -13.26
N LEU A 388 6.65 -15.68 -12.06
CA LEU A 388 7.89 -16.10 -11.40
C LEU A 388 7.90 -17.62 -11.10
N ARG A 389 6.77 -18.16 -10.64
CA ARG A 389 6.63 -19.61 -10.40
C ARG A 389 6.66 -20.42 -11.69
N ALA A 390 6.13 -19.89 -12.79
CA ALA A 390 6.19 -20.56 -14.09
C ALA A 390 7.64 -20.63 -14.62
N ALA A 391 8.40 -19.55 -14.45
CA ALA A 391 9.82 -19.51 -14.84
C ALA A 391 10.73 -20.44 -14.01
N ALA A 392 10.39 -20.67 -12.74
CA ALA A 392 11.15 -21.55 -11.84
C ALA A 392 10.92 -23.04 -12.12
N ARG A 393 9.90 -23.42 -12.89
CA ARG A 393 9.65 -24.84 -13.24
C ARG A 393 10.67 -25.30 -14.29
N PRO A 394 11.31 -26.47 -14.12
CA PRO A 394 12.14 -27.06 -15.17
C PRO A 394 11.27 -27.24 -16.43
N ALA A 395 11.84 -26.92 -17.59
CA ALA A 395 11.18 -27.19 -18.86
C ALA A 395 10.77 -28.69 -18.90
N PRO A 396 9.56 -29.04 -19.34
CA PRO A 396 9.19 -30.43 -19.49
C PRO A 396 10.22 -31.09 -20.41
N ASP A 397 10.80 -32.22 -19.97
CA ASP A 397 11.69 -33.01 -20.78
C ASP A 397 11.06 -33.19 -22.17
N ARG A 398 11.69 -32.61 -23.19
CA ARG A 398 11.33 -32.99 -24.56
C ARG A 398 11.61 -34.47 -24.66
N LEU A 399 10.55 -35.25 -24.56
CA LEU A 399 10.65 -36.67 -24.98
C LEU A 399 11.10 -36.63 -26.44
N ASP A 400 12.40 -36.79 -26.65
CA ASP A 400 12.97 -37.06 -27.95
C ASP A 400 12.28 -38.31 -28.45
N GLY A 401 11.25 -38.11 -29.27
CA GLY A 401 10.65 -39.15 -30.08
C GLY A 401 11.66 -39.63 -31.11
N ALA A 402 12.61 -40.44 -30.64
CA ALA A 402 13.36 -41.28 -31.53
C ALA A 402 12.45 -42.39 -32.04
N ARG A 403 12.00 -42.27 -33.29
CA ARG A 403 11.82 -43.40 -34.21
C ARG A 403 11.79 -42.92 -35.67
#